data_d4040b94bd0146231730609976833a43
#
_entry.id   d4040b94bd0146231730609976833a43
#
_cell.length_a   1.000
_cell.length_b   1.000
_cell.length_c   1.000
_cell.angle_alpha   90.00
_cell.angle_beta   90.00
_cell.angle_gamma   90.00
#
_symmetry.space_group_name_H-M   'P 1'
#
loop_
_entity.id
_entity.type
_entity.pdbx_description
1 polymer ?
#
loop_
_entity_poly.entity_id
_entity_poly.type
_entity_poly.pdbx_seq_one_letter_code
_entity_poly.pdbx_strand_id
1 'polypeptide(L)'
;MRKLTWALLSLLSLSLLVYPTTSAHAVHGGESALGDPRVVAIIHWYENGQAGCTGALIAPRIVMTSAHCLARNPIDGKYPSSKTALPKSGLLDLNEAPVWVSAPGVIVAPGNIGAKQKARGIAQFPSPLYRDGGAINGDPSKLYGPMYDFGIIILDKPLSTKTYRIATLEELRELVKLNSTVTEIGYGLTSYEEAMGRAKRDGIPRKIQTTVRSDLILGNNKELYTVWPELMLIQTKYKKGEYTCGGDSGIPAWFEKNGEWVYIGAAGAGMGPECSSAPDDPLWTDQFWSVNGGDQFDTAQAYPEVIEAAGKFLAEQVILEEKIATELKAKEEAEAEAAAELKAKQENEAKAALLKKTTITCVKGKLVKKVTGAKPVCPKGYKKK
;
A
#
# COMPACT_ATOMS: atom_id res chain seq x y z
N MET A 1 18.78 64.56 -20.76
CA MET A 1 17.45 63.97 -20.45
C MET A 1 17.10 62.70 -21.29
N ARG A 2 18.05 62.08 -21.99
CA ARG A 2 17.79 60.86 -22.80
C ARG A 2 18.26 59.51 -22.19
N LYS A 3 18.88 59.53 -21.03
CA LYS A 3 19.42 58.31 -20.36
C LYS A 3 18.53 57.77 -19.23
N LEU A 4 17.48 58.51 -18.83
CA LEU A 4 16.59 58.08 -17.73
C LEU A 4 15.36 57.31 -18.22
N THR A 5 15.02 57.38 -19.48
CA THR A 5 13.86 56.70 -20.07
C THR A 5 14.10 55.22 -20.40
N TRP A 6 15.33 54.78 -20.54
CA TRP A 6 15.66 53.39 -20.83
C TRP A 6 15.72 52.49 -19.57
N ALA A 7 15.96 53.08 -18.43
CA ALA A 7 16.00 52.34 -17.14
C ALA A 7 14.60 52.00 -16.60
N LEU A 8 13.59 52.79 -16.96
CA LEU A 8 12.19 52.53 -16.55
C LEU A 8 11.45 51.50 -17.41
N LEU A 9 11.87 51.31 -18.67
CA LEU A 9 11.30 50.30 -19.54
C LEU A 9 11.85 48.89 -19.26
N SER A 10 13.05 48.75 -18.73
CA SER A 10 13.66 47.48 -18.35
C SER A 10 13.14 46.93 -17.03
N LEU A 11 12.57 47.76 -16.16
CA LEU A 11 11.93 47.32 -14.90
C LEU A 11 10.46 46.88 -15.07
N LEU A 12 9.81 47.33 -16.16
CA LEU A 12 8.42 46.91 -16.44
C LEU A 12 8.30 45.56 -17.16
N SER A 13 9.38 45.08 -17.78
CA SER A 13 9.40 43.81 -18.52
C SER A 13 9.76 42.58 -17.66
N LEU A 14 10.19 42.77 -16.40
CA LEU A 14 10.56 41.65 -15.51
C LEU A 14 9.44 41.23 -14.56
N SER A 15 8.32 41.96 -14.52
CA SER A 15 7.18 41.68 -13.61
C SER A 15 6.07 40.86 -14.25
N LEU A 16 6.25 40.34 -15.47
CA LEU A 16 5.17 39.64 -16.21
C LEU A 16 5.39 38.13 -16.40
N LEU A 17 6.28 37.49 -15.64
CA LEU A 17 6.56 36.05 -15.81
C LEU A 17 6.46 35.23 -14.52
N VAL A 18 5.74 35.69 -13.50
CA VAL A 18 5.27 34.81 -12.44
C VAL A 18 3.81 34.48 -12.74
N TYR A 19 3.59 33.63 -13.75
CA TYR A 19 2.36 32.86 -13.78
C TYR A 19 2.45 31.92 -12.56
N PRO A 20 1.47 31.94 -11.65
CA PRO A 20 1.35 30.85 -10.70
C PRO A 20 1.14 29.60 -11.55
N THR A 21 2.14 28.74 -11.62
CA THR A 21 1.94 27.38 -12.10
C THR A 21 0.95 26.77 -11.15
N THR A 22 -0.32 26.73 -11.53
CA THR A 22 -1.32 25.91 -10.86
C THR A 22 -0.85 24.47 -11.05
N SER A 23 -0.16 23.96 -10.03
CA SER A 23 0.21 22.55 -10.01
C SER A 23 -1.09 21.74 -10.01
N ALA A 24 -1.22 20.84 -10.96
CA ALA A 24 -2.28 19.83 -10.94
C ALA A 24 -2.01 18.88 -9.74
N HIS A 25 -3.00 18.63 -8.90
CA HIS A 25 -2.83 17.98 -7.61
C HIS A 25 -3.71 16.71 -7.46
N ALA A 26 -3.18 15.56 -6.95
CA ALA A 26 -3.95 14.39 -6.49
C ALA A 26 -4.89 14.84 -5.36
N VAL A 27 -6.11 14.31 -5.22
CA VAL A 27 -7.17 15.01 -4.52
C VAL A 27 -7.24 16.46 -5.03
N HIS A 28 -8.20 16.79 -5.84
CA HIS A 28 -8.26 18.10 -6.50
C HIS A 28 -8.17 19.25 -5.47
N GLY A 29 -7.30 20.24 -5.74
CA GLY A 29 -7.08 21.37 -4.84
C GLY A 29 -6.26 21.06 -3.57
N GLY A 30 -5.90 19.80 -3.35
CA GLY A 30 -5.20 19.38 -2.13
C GLY A 30 -3.72 19.77 -2.07
N GLU A 31 -3.19 19.88 -0.86
CA GLU A 31 -1.76 20.10 -0.60
C GLU A 31 -0.96 18.80 -0.72
N SER A 32 0.32 18.91 -1.10
CA SER A 32 1.22 17.75 -1.13
C SER A 32 1.32 17.06 0.24
N ALA A 33 1.10 15.76 0.26
CA ALA A 33 1.31 14.87 1.40
C ALA A 33 2.53 13.96 1.22
N LEU A 34 3.51 14.41 0.43
CA LEU A 34 4.74 13.67 0.22
C LEU A 34 5.47 13.41 1.54
N GLY A 35 5.81 12.15 1.80
CA GLY A 35 6.42 11.71 3.06
C GLY A 35 5.43 11.49 4.21
N ASP A 36 4.12 11.64 3.99
CA ASP A 36 3.13 11.35 5.04
C ASP A 36 3.09 9.85 5.34
N PRO A 37 3.38 9.45 6.59
CA PRO A 37 3.50 8.03 6.94
C PRO A 37 2.16 7.30 7.07
N ARG A 38 1.02 7.97 6.89
CA ARG A 38 -0.33 7.45 7.12
C ARG A 38 -0.99 6.88 5.86
N VAL A 39 -0.54 7.31 4.66
CA VAL A 39 -1.21 7.00 3.39
C VAL A 39 -0.35 6.13 2.50
N VAL A 40 -0.96 5.16 1.84
CA VAL A 40 -0.34 4.26 0.87
C VAL A 40 -1.18 4.20 -0.41
N ALA A 41 -0.53 3.99 -1.56
CA ALA A 41 -1.22 3.63 -2.78
C ALA A 41 -1.38 2.11 -2.84
N ILE A 42 -2.54 1.68 -3.29
CA ILE A 42 -2.87 0.27 -3.53
C ILE A 42 -2.99 0.09 -5.04
N ILE A 43 -2.25 -0.86 -5.60
CA ILE A 43 -2.26 -1.13 -7.03
C ILE A 43 -2.58 -2.60 -7.26
N HIS A 44 -3.63 -2.82 -8.03
CA HIS A 44 -4.04 -4.12 -8.51
C HIS A 44 -3.63 -4.27 -9.97
N TRP A 45 -3.01 -5.40 -10.31
CA TRP A 45 -2.66 -5.74 -11.67
C TRP A 45 -3.66 -6.75 -12.22
N TYR A 46 -4.23 -6.45 -13.38
CA TYR A 46 -5.11 -7.33 -14.15
C TYR A 46 -4.47 -7.61 -15.51
N GLU A 47 -4.91 -8.66 -16.19
CA GLU A 47 -4.43 -8.97 -17.55
C GLU A 47 -4.58 -7.79 -18.53
N ASN A 48 -5.62 -6.99 -18.37
CA ASN A 48 -5.98 -5.91 -19.30
C ASN A 48 -5.73 -4.49 -18.75
N GLY A 49 -5.01 -4.35 -17.62
CA GLY A 49 -4.78 -3.03 -17.06
C GLY A 49 -4.42 -3.02 -15.58
N GLN A 50 -4.57 -1.85 -15.01
CA GLN A 50 -4.20 -1.55 -13.64
C GLN A 50 -5.30 -0.71 -13.01
N ALA A 51 -5.77 -1.09 -11.84
CA ALA A 51 -6.60 -0.25 -10.99
C ALA A 51 -5.80 0.25 -9.78
N GLY A 52 -6.11 1.45 -9.32
CA GLY A 52 -5.49 2.06 -8.16
C GLY A 52 -6.53 2.50 -7.15
N CYS A 53 -6.21 2.26 -5.89
CA CYS A 53 -6.93 2.75 -4.71
C CYS A 53 -5.96 3.42 -3.75
N THR A 54 -6.52 4.03 -2.74
CA THR A 54 -5.78 4.59 -1.60
C THR A 54 -6.06 3.76 -0.35
N GLY A 55 -5.15 3.76 0.60
CA GLY A 55 -5.35 3.11 1.89
C GLY A 55 -4.58 3.78 3.02
N ALA A 56 -4.93 3.42 4.25
CA ALA A 56 -4.26 3.81 5.47
C ALA A 56 -3.33 2.72 5.96
N LEU A 57 -2.06 3.01 6.17
CA LEU A 57 -1.13 2.10 6.85
C LEU A 57 -1.31 2.26 8.36
N ILE A 58 -2.15 1.42 8.97
CA ILE A 58 -2.51 1.50 10.40
C ILE A 58 -1.45 0.88 11.30
N ALA A 59 -0.83 -0.18 10.84
CA ALA A 59 0.25 -0.88 11.53
C ALA A 59 1.27 -1.37 10.49
N PRO A 60 2.45 -1.85 10.90
CA PRO A 60 3.54 -2.17 9.99
C PRO A 60 3.16 -3.03 8.78
N ARG A 61 2.20 -3.94 8.94
CA ARG A 61 1.72 -4.88 7.90
C ARG A 61 0.20 -4.83 7.68
N ILE A 62 -0.50 -3.83 8.20
CA ILE A 62 -1.96 -3.71 8.11
C ILE A 62 -2.34 -2.44 7.37
N VAL A 63 -3.03 -2.60 6.26
CA VAL A 63 -3.59 -1.50 5.45
C VAL A 63 -5.10 -1.58 5.49
N MET A 64 -5.76 -0.49 5.87
CA MET A 64 -7.20 -0.33 5.80
C MET A 64 -7.57 0.45 4.54
N THR A 65 -8.63 0.02 3.88
CA THR A 65 -9.15 0.57 2.62
C THR A 65 -10.62 0.22 2.45
N SER A 66 -11.21 0.54 1.32
CA SER A 66 -12.56 0.13 0.97
C SER A 66 -12.63 -1.30 0.47
N ALA A 67 -13.74 -1.98 0.73
CA ALA A 67 -13.94 -3.37 0.30
C ALA A 67 -14.01 -3.50 -1.23
N HIS A 68 -14.54 -2.49 -1.95
CA HIS A 68 -14.57 -2.50 -3.41
C HIS A 68 -13.16 -2.49 -4.03
N CYS A 69 -12.15 -2.01 -3.30
CA CYS A 69 -10.74 -2.11 -3.70
C CYS A 69 -10.18 -3.54 -3.61
N LEU A 70 -10.87 -4.43 -2.90
CA LEU A 70 -10.49 -5.84 -2.69
C LEU A 70 -11.37 -6.80 -3.50
N ALA A 71 -12.48 -6.29 -4.02
CA ALA A 71 -13.40 -7.06 -4.83
C ALA A 71 -12.86 -7.24 -6.25
N ARG A 72 -13.05 -8.45 -6.79
CA ARG A 72 -12.83 -8.70 -8.21
C ARG A 72 -13.85 -7.92 -9.00
N ASN A 73 -13.44 -7.07 -9.93
CA ASN A 73 -14.31 -6.59 -10.99
C ASN A 73 -14.71 -7.83 -11.79
N PRO A 74 -16.00 -8.19 -11.85
CA PRO A 74 -16.40 -9.32 -12.65
C PRO A 74 -16.04 -9.04 -14.11
N ILE A 75 -15.41 -10.02 -14.75
CA ILE A 75 -14.97 -9.97 -16.15
C ILE A 75 -16.12 -9.60 -17.11
N ASP A 76 -17.36 -9.80 -16.68
CA ASP A 76 -18.57 -9.50 -17.44
C ASP A 76 -19.24 -8.15 -17.10
N GLY A 77 -18.58 -7.30 -16.30
CA GLY A 77 -19.14 -6.01 -15.88
C GLY A 77 -20.34 -6.10 -14.95
N LYS A 78 -20.67 -7.31 -14.45
CA LYS A 78 -21.74 -7.49 -13.48
C LYS A 78 -21.16 -7.54 -12.08
N TYR A 79 -21.24 -6.43 -11.39
CA TYR A 79 -20.97 -6.42 -9.96
C TYR A 79 -21.94 -7.37 -9.23
N PRO A 80 -21.50 -8.04 -8.16
CA PRO A 80 -22.40 -8.84 -7.34
C PRO A 80 -23.62 -7.99 -7.00
N SER A 81 -24.82 -8.50 -7.28
CA SER A 81 -26.02 -7.72 -7.05
C SER A 81 -26.09 -7.27 -5.61
N SER A 82 -26.56 -6.05 -5.38
CA SER A 82 -26.71 -5.37 -4.08
C SER A 82 -27.40 -6.17 -2.96
N LYS A 83 -27.87 -7.37 -3.23
CA LYS A 83 -28.62 -8.21 -2.29
C LYS A 83 -27.84 -9.41 -1.74
N THR A 84 -26.66 -9.69 -2.26
CA THR A 84 -25.86 -10.85 -1.83
C THR A 84 -24.51 -10.39 -1.34
N ALA A 85 -24.07 -10.91 -0.17
CA ALA A 85 -22.70 -10.73 0.29
C ALA A 85 -21.72 -11.18 -0.80
N LEU A 86 -20.58 -10.53 -0.92
CA LEU A 86 -19.51 -10.97 -1.81
C LEU A 86 -19.25 -12.46 -1.55
N PRO A 87 -19.46 -13.34 -2.54
CA PRO A 87 -19.00 -14.70 -2.40
C PRO A 87 -17.49 -14.69 -2.25
N LYS A 88 -16.90 -15.65 -1.53
CA LYS A 88 -15.44 -15.81 -1.43
C LYS A 88 -14.77 -15.83 -2.82
N SER A 89 -15.48 -16.34 -3.83
CA SER A 89 -15.05 -16.30 -5.25
C SER A 89 -15.05 -14.90 -5.89
N GLY A 90 -15.59 -13.88 -5.23
CA GLY A 90 -15.57 -12.49 -5.69
C GLY A 90 -14.34 -11.71 -5.22
N LEU A 91 -13.53 -12.28 -4.31
CA LEU A 91 -12.27 -11.68 -3.90
C LEU A 91 -11.23 -11.79 -5.01
N LEU A 92 -10.33 -10.81 -5.07
CA LEU A 92 -9.16 -10.90 -5.92
C LEU A 92 -8.35 -12.13 -5.54
N ASP A 93 -8.07 -13.01 -6.49
CA ASP A 93 -7.06 -14.04 -6.29
C ASP A 93 -5.69 -13.37 -6.33
N LEU A 94 -5.05 -13.29 -5.17
CA LEU A 94 -3.75 -12.63 -5.03
C LEU A 94 -2.61 -13.33 -5.80
N ASN A 95 -2.84 -14.52 -6.33
CA ASN A 95 -1.90 -15.21 -7.22
C ASN A 95 -2.08 -14.79 -8.68
N GLU A 96 -3.33 -14.62 -9.12
CA GLU A 96 -3.68 -14.18 -10.47
C GLU A 96 -3.62 -12.65 -10.61
N ALA A 97 -4.06 -11.92 -9.59
CA ALA A 97 -4.08 -10.47 -9.54
C ALA A 97 -3.34 -9.96 -8.30
N PRO A 98 -2.02 -9.91 -8.31
CA PRO A 98 -1.24 -9.48 -7.15
C PRO A 98 -1.54 -8.04 -6.79
N VAL A 99 -1.80 -7.82 -5.51
CA VAL A 99 -1.98 -6.50 -4.90
C VAL A 99 -0.64 -6.01 -4.39
N TRP A 100 -0.26 -4.82 -4.83
CA TRP A 100 0.94 -4.15 -4.35
C TRP A 100 0.56 -2.88 -3.59
N VAL A 101 1.20 -2.68 -2.46
CA VAL A 101 1.03 -1.50 -1.62
C VAL A 101 2.34 -0.74 -1.57
N SER A 102 2.29 0.57 -1.86
CA SER A 102 3.48 1.44 -1.79
C SER A 102 3.96 1.62 -0.36
N ALA A 103 5.24 1.98 -0.18
CA ALA A 103 5.66 2.62 1.06
C ALA A 103 4.82 3.90 1.29
N PRO A 104 4.63 4.31 2.57
CA PRO A 104 3.77 5.46 2.86
C PRO A 104 4.36 6.76 2.32
N GLY A 105 3.49 7.60 1.77
CA GLY A 105 3.82 8.95 1.32
C GLY A 105 4.82 9.06 0.16
N VAL A 106 5.14 7.99 -0.56
CA VAL A 106 6.09 8.02 -1.69
C VAL A 106 5.39 8.43 -2.99
N ILE A 107 6.17 8.91 -3.96
CA ILE A 107 5.66 9.12 -5.32
C ILE A 107 5.40 7.78 -5.98
N VAL A 108 4.18 7.60 -6.45
CA VAL A 108 3.76 6.40 -7.20
C VAL A 108 3.59 6.76 -8.67
N ALA A 109 4.65 6.57 -9.44
CA ALA A 109 4.57 6.78 -10.88
C ALA A 109 3.52 5.84 -11.51
N PRO A 110 2.76 6.29 -12.52
CA PRO A 110 1.78 5.45 -13.21
C PRO A 110 2.41 4.13 -13.64
N GLY A 111 1.86 3.03 -13.16
CA GLY A 111 2.32 1.68 -13.50
C GLY A 111 3.57 1.17 -12.78
N ASN A 112 4.20 1.93 -11.89
CA ASN A 112 5.43 1.46 -11.26
C ASN A 112 5.61 1.99 -9.82
N ILE A 113 5.45 1.10 -8.84
CA ILE A 113 6.01 1.30 -7.51
C ILE A 113 7.41 0.71 -7.50
N GLY A 114 8.43 1.49 -7.17
CA GLY A 114 9.81 1.01 -7.08
C GLY A 114 9.93 -0.24 -6.20
N ALA A 115 10.69 -1.24 -6.62
CA ALA A 115 10.74 -2.56 -5.97
C ALA A 115 11.07 -2.53 -4.46
N LYS A 116 11.85 -1.53 -4.02
CA LYS A 116 12.22 -1.34 -2.60
C LYS A 116 11.15 -0.60 -1.79
N GLN A 117 10.18 0.02 -2.46
CA GLN A 117 9.17 0.89 -1.86
C GLN A 117 7.78 0.27 -1.91
N LYS A 118 7.69 -1.05 -1.91
CA LYS A 118 6.40 -1.77 -1.95
C LYS A 118 6.42 -3.05 -1.14
N ALA A 119 5.25 -3.45 -0.68
CA ALA A 119 4.97 -4.77 -0.14
C ALA A 119 3.84 -5.42 -0.94
N ARG A 120 3.77 -6.75 -0.91
CA ARG A 120 2.71 -7.53 -1.54
C ARG A 120 1.62 -7.81 -0.52
N GLY A 121 0.35 -7.68 -0.91
CA GLY A 121 -0.76 -8.22 -0.14
C GLY A 121 -0.71 -9.75 -0.15
N ILE A 122 -0.76 -10.37 1.02
CA ILE A 122 -0.80 -11.83 1.20
C ILE A 122 -2.17 -12.32 1.65
N ALA A 123 -3.00 -11.45 2.20
CA ALA A 123 -4.38 -11.74 2.55
C ALA A 123 -5.21 -10.46 2.49
N GLN A 124 -6.51 -10.63 2.30
CA GLN A 124 -7.47 -9.53 2.24
C GLN A 124 -8.75 -9.91 2.98
N PHE A 125 -9.29 -8.96 3.71
CA PHE A 125 -10.44 -9.11 4.59
C PHE A 125 -11.45 -8.00 4.29
N PRO A 126 -12.27 -8.11 3.23
CA PRO A 126 -13.37 -7.18 3.01
C PRO A 126 -14.49 -7.48 4.02
N SER A 127 -15.31 -6.49 4.31
CA SER A 127 -16.53 -6.69 5.08
C SER A 127 -17.37 -7.81 4.44
N PRO A 128 -17.81 -8.81 5.20
CA PRO A 128 -18.66 -9.89 4.69
C PRO A 128 -20.05 -9.39 4.26
N LEU A 129 -20.42 -8.20 4.69
CA LEU A 129 -21.68 -7.54 4.36
C LEU A 129 -21.57 -6.60 3.15
N TYR A 130 -20.38 -6.40 2.60
CA TYR A 130 -20.16 -5.49 1.48
C TYR A 130 -21.21 -5.70 0.38
N ARG A 131 -21.74 -4.57 -0.09
CA ARG A 131 -22.67 -4.47 -1.22
C ARG A 131 -22.18 -3.40 -2.16
N ASP A 132 -22.13 -3.71 -3.41
CA ASP A 132 -21.93 -2.70 -4.43
C ASP A 132 -23.13 -1.76 -4.54
N GLY A 133 -22.90 -0.55 -5.02
CA GLY A 133 -23.95 0.43 -5.25
C GLY A 133 -25.00 -0.07 -6.25
N GLY A 134 -26.19 0.45 -6.19
CA GLY A 134 -27.24 0.04 -7.12
C GLY A 134 -28.58 0.72 -6.89
N ALA A 135 -29.59 0.24 -7.62
CA ALA A 135 -30.96 0.72 -7.52
C ALA A 135 -31.70 0.08 -6.34
N ILE A 136 -32.36 0.89 -5.50
CA ILE A 136 -33.21 0.39 -4.42
C ILE A 136 -34.44 -0.27 -5.00
N ASN A 137 -34.64 -1.55 -4.67
CA ASN A 137 -35.79 -2.33 -5.17
C ASN A 137 -35.96 -2.31 -6.70
N GLY A 138 -34.85 -2.08 -7.44
CA GLY A 138 -34.86 -1.97 -8.90
C GLY A 138 -35.34 -0.62 -9.44
N ASP A 139 -35.53 0.37 -8.58
CA ASP A 139 -35.91 1.72 -8.97
C ASP A 139 -34.65 2.56 -9.28
N PRO A 140 -34.39 2.87 -10.56
CA PRO A 140 -33.19 3.64 -10.94
C PRO A 140 -33.22 5.10 -10.48
N SER A 141 -34.35 5.61 -10.00
CA SER A 141 -34.42 6.94 -9.39
C SER A 141 -33.93 6.97 -7.94
N LYS A 142 -33.71 5.81 -7.34
CA LYS A 142 -33.26 5.61 -5.97
C LYS A 142 -31.96 4.83 -5.97
N LEU A 143 -30.87 5.51 -6.27
CA LEU A 143 -29.53 4.93 -6.23
C LEU A 143 -28.92 5.05 -4.82
N TYR A 144 -28.14 4.05 -4.43
CA TYR A 144 -27.25 4.10 -3.27
C TYR A 144 -25.82 3.79 -3.70
N GLY A 145 -24.87 4.37 -2.99
CA GLY A 145 -23.45 4.03 -3.16
C GLY A 145 -23.09 2.66 -2.56
N PRO A 146 -21.84 2.26 -2.63
CA PRO A 146 -21.34 1.09 -1.93
C PRO A 146 -21.72 1.12 -0.46
N MET A 147 -22.09 -0.04 0.09
CA MET A 147 -22.50 -0.21 1.48
C MET A 147 -21.61 -1.23 2.17
N TYR A 148 -21.30 -1.01 3.45
CA TYR A 148 -20.38 -1.86 4.21
C TYR A 148 -19.02 -1.98 3.53
N ASP A 149 -18.56 -0.87 2.98
CA ASP A 149 -17.44 -0.80 2.06
C ASP A 149 -16.09 -0.63 2.79
N PHE A 150 -15.81 -1.52 3.73
CA PHE A 150 -14.61 -1.52 4.54
C PHE A 150 -13.82 -2.80 4.36
N GLY A 151 -12.48 -2.71 4.29
CA GLY A 151 -11.63 -3.87 4.15
C GLY A 151 -10.19 -3.66 4.60
N ILE A 152 -9.48 -4.78 4.78
CA ILE A 152 -8.10 -4.82 5.26
C ILE A 152 -7.24 -5.67 4.33
N ILE A 153 -6.01 -5.21 4.08
CA ILE A 153 -4.94 -5.97 3.41
C ILE A 153 -3.85 -6.27 4.43
N ILE A 154 -3.40 -7.53 4.49
CA ILE A 154 -2.20 -7.93 5.22
C ILE A 154 -1.03 -8.02 4.26
N LEU A 155 0.10 -7.45 4.64
CA LEU A 155 1.31 -7.35 3.82
C LEU A 155 2.31 -8.47 4.13
N ASP A 156 3.09 -8.87 3.13
CA ASP A 156 4.19 -9.84 3.24
C ASP A 156 5.35 -9.35 4.13
N LYS A 157 5.53 -8.03 4.21
CA LYS A 157 6.57 -7.39 5.02
C LYS A 157 6.13 -6.03 5.55
N PRO A 158 6.75 -5.54 6.64
CA PRO A 158 6.44 -4.23 7.17
C PRO A 158 6.87 -3.10 6.21
N LEU A 159 6.03 -2.08 6.08
CA LEU A 159 6.31 -0.84 5.34
C LEU A 159 6.65 0.35 6.27
N SER A 160 6.35 0.23 7.56
CA SER A 160 6.60 1.24 8.58
C SER A 160 6.81 0.54 9.93
N THR A 161 7.28 1.28 10.93
CA THR A 161 7.30 0.85 12.34
C THR A 161 6.18 1.51 13.15
N LYS A 162 5.43 2.44 12.54
CA LYS A 162 4.37 3.18 13.22
C LYS A 162 3.08 2.37 13.29
N THR A 163 2.36 2.54 14.39
CA THR A 163 1.00 2.05 14.59
C THR A 163 0.12 3.22 14.96
N TYR A 164 -1.07 3.26 14.41
CA TYR A 164 -2.07 4.28 14.69
C TYR A 164 -3.29 3.63 15.34
N ARG A 165 -3.91 4.33 16.27
CA ARG A 165 -5.15 3.87 16.86
C ARG A 165 -6.37 4.25 16.01
N ILE A 166 -7.41 3.47 16.17
CA ILE A 166 -8.71 3.71 15.56
C ILE A 166 -9.53 4.59 16.53
N ALA A 167 -10.36 5.47 15.96
CA ALA A 167 -11.28 6.31 16.72
C ALA A 167 -12.27 5.47 17.52
N THR A 168 -12.49 5.85 18.76
CA THR A 168 -13.56 5.27 19.58
C THR A 168 -14.94 5.79 19.17
N LEU A 169 -15.99 5.07 19.53
CA LEU A 169 -17.37 5.50 19.25
C LEU A 169 -17.69 6.88 19.88
N GLU A 170 -17.15 7.16 21.06
CA GLU A 170 -17.29 8.45 21.72
C GLU A 170 -16.63 9.58 20.94
N GLU A 171 -15.40 9.34 20.44
CA GLU A 171 -14.69 10.31 19.60
C GLU A 171 -15.43 10.57 18.29
N LEU A 172 -15.99 9.53 17.66
CA LEU A 172 -16.81 9.70 16.46
C LEU A 172 -18.05 10.57 16.74
N ARG A 173 -18.73 10.35 17.88
CA ARG A 173 -19.87 11.19 18.30
C ARG A 173 -19.45 12.65 18.53
N GLU A 174 -18.29 12.86 19.13
CA GLU A 174 -17.74 14.20 19.36
C GLU A 174 -17.43 14.89 18.02
N LEU A 175 -16.77 14.22 17.08
CA LEU A 175 -16.47 14.74 15.74
C LEU A 175 -17.75 15.20 15.02
N VAL A 176 -18.79 14.36 15.02
CA VAL A 176 -20.09 14.67 14.39
C VAL A 176 -20.77 15.84 15.11
N LYS A 177 -20.83 15.82 16.44
CA LYS A 177 -21.48 16.85 17.25
C LYS A 177 -20.86 18.24 17.05
N LEU A 178 -19.54 18.29 16.90
CA LEU A 178 -18.77 19.54 16.80
C LEU A 178 -18.54 19.99 15.35
N ASN A 179 -18.99 19.23 14.36
CA ASN A 179 -18.64 19.43 12.95
C ASN A 179 -17.12 19.59 12.80
N SER A 180 -16.37 18.66 13.38
CA SER A 180 -14.92 18.75 13.48
C SER A 180 -14.23 18.68 12.11
N THR A 181 -13.08 19.32 12.00
CA THR A 181 -12.22 19.19 10.83
C THR A 181 -11.47 17.87 10.86
N VAL A 182 -11.41 17.18 9.72
CA VAL A 182 -10.64 15.97 9.50
C VAL A 182 -9.73 16.13 8.30
N THR A 183 -8.69 15.33 8.23
CA THR A 183 -7.74 15.31 7.11
C THR A 183 -7.97 14.06 6.28
N GLU A 184 -8.19 14.23 5.00
CA GLU A 184 -8.27 13.16 4.01
C GLU A 184 -7.00 13.17 3.17
N ILE A 185 -6.41 11.99 2.92
CA ILE A 185 -5.11 11.90 2.21
C ILE A 185 -5.20 10.80 1.15
N GLY A 186 -5.00 11.16 -0.13
CA GLY A 186 -5.21 10.23 -1.23
C GLY A 186 -4.14 10.27 -2.32
N TYR A 187 -4.23 9.27 -3.20
CA TYR A 187 -3.42 9.08 -4.40
C TYR A 187 -4.24 9.17 -5.70
N GLY A 188 -5.47 9.66 -5.63
CA GLY A 188 -6.38 9.74 -6.77
C GLY A 188 -5.90 10.63 -7.90
N LEU A 189 -6.77 10.81 -8.88
CA LEU A 189 -6.58 11.78 -9.95
C LEU A 189 -6.71 13.21 -9.40
N THR A 190 -6.20 14.17 -10.13
CA THR A 190 -6.11 15.55 -9.69
C THR A 190 -6.93 16.50 -10.55
N SER A 191 -7.31 16.06 -11.73
CA SER A 191 -7.98 16.89 -12.73
C SER A 191 -8.68 16.07 -13.79
N TYR A 192 -9.62 16.73 -14.47
CA TYR A 192 -10.27 16.20 -15.66
C TYR A 192 -9.27 15.83 -16.76
N GLU A 193 -8.21 16.60 -16.94
CA GLU A 193 -7.19 16.36 -17.96
C GLU A 193 -6.41 15.06 -17.70
N GLU A 194 -6.15 14.74 -16.42
CA GLU A 194 -5.58 13.45 -16.03
C GLU A 194 -6.56 12.30 -16.26
N ALA A 195 -7.84 12.50 -15.91
CA ALA A 195 -8.89 11.49 -16.10
C ALA A 195 -9.06 11.15 -17.60
N MET A 196 -8.94 12.14 -18.47
CA MET A 196 -9.01 11.97 -19.92
C MET A 196 -7.69 11.51 -20.55
N GLY A 197 -6.65 11.29 -19.77
CA GLY A 197 -5.32 10.92 -20.27
C GLY A 197 -4.58 12.02 -21.06
N ARG A 198 -5.04 13.27 -20.94
CA ARG A 198 -4.43 14.44 -21.60
C ARG A 198 -3.29 15.04 -20.80
N ALA A 199 -3.30 14.87 -19.49
CA ALA A 199 -2.20 15.23 -18.59
C ALA A 199 -1.59 13.98 -17.96
N LYS A 200 -0.29 14.05 -17.65
CA LYS A 200 0.43 12.97 -16.99
C LYS A 200 0.25 13.08 -15.48
N ARG A 201 -0.19 12.00 -14.86
CA ARG A 201 -0.29 11.86 -13.41
C ARG A 201 1.10 11.97 -12.75
N ASP A 202 1.24 12.76 -11.68
CA ASP A 202 2.50 12.94 -10.96
C ASP A 202 2.73 11.89 -9.87
N GLY A 203 1.65 11.23 -9.42
CA GLY A 203 1.68 10.17 -8.40
C GLY A 203 2.03 10.65 -6.99
N ILE A 204 1.98 11.94 -6.73
CA ILE A 204 2.23 12.51 -5.41
C ILE A 204 0.96 12.41 -4.57
N PRO A 205 0.99 11.85 -3.35
CA PRO A 205 -0.17 11.87 -2.47
C PRO A 205 -0.50 13.30 -2.04
N ARG A 206 -1.78 13.57 -1.85
CA ARG A 206 -2.28 14.88 -1.44
C ARG A 206 -3.29 14.79 -0.32
N LYS A 207 -3.43 15.88 0.41
CA LYS A 207 -4.36 15.98 1.54
C LYS A 207 -5.25 17.21 1.40
N ILE A 208 -6.47 17.06 1.88
CA ILE A 208 -7.43 18.14 2.08
C ILE A 208 -7.94 18.15 3.51
N GLN A 209 -8.49 19.29 3.89
CA GLN A 209 -9.20 19.46 5.16
C GLN A 209 -10.69 19.53 4.87
N THR A 210 -11.44 18.58 5.39
CA THR A 210 -12.89 18.53 5.26
C THR A 210 -13.56 18.67 6.62
N THR A 211 -14.85 18.91 6.63
CA THR A 211 -15.62 19.07 7.87
C THR A 211 -16.61 17.93 8.02
N VAL A 212 -16.56 17.23 9.14
CA VAL A 212 -17.56 16.20 9.46
C VAL A 212 -18.93 16.85 9.59
N ARG A 213 -19.95 16.20 9.03
CA ARG A 213 -21.33 16.72 9.04
C ARG A 213 -22.11 16.14 10.20
N SER A 214 -22.83 17.02 10.90
CA SER A 214 -23.85 16.63 11.89
C SER A 214 -25.22 16.35 11.26
N ASP A 215 -25.45 16.88 10.06
CA ASP A 215 -26.64 16.67 9.25
C ASP A 215 -26.31 15.65 8.15
N LEU A 216 -26.48 14.38 8.42
CA LEU A 216 -26.41 13.36 7.39
C LEU A 216 -27.44 13.65 6.31
N ILE A 217 -27.00 14.22 5.17
CA ILE A 217 -27.86 14.37 4.01
C ILE A 217 -27.91 13.03 3.29
N LEU A 218 -28.87 12.25 3.69
CA LEU A 218 -29.09 10.91 3.15
C LEU A 218 -29.79 10.92 1.78
N GLY A 219 -29.79 12.07 1.10
CA GLY A 219 -30.51 12.21 -0.15
C GLY A 219 -31.97 11.75 -0.02
N ASN A 220 -32.54 11.18 -1.09
CA ASN A 220 -33.88 10.56 -1.07
C ASN A 220 -33.90 9.17 -0.37
N ASN A 221 -32.80 8.75 0.24
CA ASN A 221 -32.55 7.37 0.71
C ASN A 221 -32.61 7.24 2.24
N LYS A 222 -33.37 8.09 2.92
CA LYS A 222 -33.55 8.03 4.39
C LYS A 222 -33.89 6.61 4.90
N GLU A 223 -34.58 5.80 4.09
CA GLU A 223 -34.99 4.44 4.47
C GLU A 223 -33.83 3.45 4.55
N LEU A 224 -32.76 3.63 3.76
CA LEU A 224 -31.59 2.73 3.81
C LEU A 224 -30.74 2.98 5.05
N TYR A 225 -30.62 4.21 5.50
CA TYR A 225 -29.77 4.61 6.60
C TYR A 225 -30.41 4.47 7.97
N THR A 226 -31.73 4.27 8.05
CA THR A 226 -32.39 3.93 9.31
C THR A 226 -32.05 2.50 9.79
N VAL A 227 -31.50 1.67 8.92
CA VAL A 227 -31.08 0.30 9.23
C VAL A 227 -29.62 0.23 9.72
N TRP A 228 -28.87 1.34 9.63
CA TRP A 228 -27.44 1.35 9.94
C TRP A 228 -27.20 1.62 11.44
N PRO A 229 -26.30 0.88 12.08
CA PRO A 229 -25.85 1.22 13.41
C PRO A 229 -25.37 2.69 13.47
N GLU A 230 -25.65 3.34 14.58
CA GLU A 230 -25.19 4.70 14.83
C GLU A 230 -23.69 4.83 14.53
N LEU A 231 -23.32 5.83 13.73
CA LEU A 231 -21.94 6.16 13.37
C LEU A 231 -21.17 5.08 12.58
N MET A 232 -21.86 4.13 11.96
CA MET A 232 -21.23 3.23 10.98
C MET A 232 -20.69 4.03 9.79
N LEU A 233 -21.42 5.09 9.39
CA LEU A 233 -21.03 6.03 8.36
C LEU A 233 -20.84 7.43 8.91
N ILE A 234 -19.79 8.09 8.48
CA ILE A 234 -19.57 9.52 8.67
C ILE A 234 -19.47 10.18 7.30
N GLN A 235 -20.17 11.29 7.13
CA GLN A 235 -20.03 12.14 5.95
C GLN A 235 -19.21 13.36 6.27
N THR A 236 -18.43 13.81 5.29
CA THR A 236 -17.71 15.07 5.33
C THR A 236 -18.30 16.07 4.35
N LYS A 237 -17.83 17.30 4.43
CA LYS A 237 -18.14 18.37 3.51
C LYS A 237 -16.85 18.97 2.97
N TYR A 238 -16.75 19.03 1.65
CA TYR A 238 -15.64 19.68 0.97
C TYR A 238 -15.66 21.20 1.14
N LYS A 239 -14.48 21.78 1.05
CA LYS A 239 -14.34 23.21 0.77
C LYS A 239 -14.44 23.43 -0.74
N LYS A 240 -14.87 24.63 -1.15
CA LYS A 240 -14.93 24.97 -2.58
C LYS A 240 -13.58 24.83 -3.24
N GLY A 241 -13.52 24.01 -4.29
CA GLY A 241 -12.30 23.75 -5.06
C GLY A 241 -11.43 22.61 -4.53
N GLU A 242 -11.84 21.92 -3.46
CA GLU A 242 -11.16 20.75 -2.91
C GLU A 242 -12.11 19.55 -2.93
N TYR A 243 -11.72 18.42 -3.55
CA TYR A 243 -12.54 17.20 -3.62
C TYR A 243 -11.71 15.97 -4.00
N THR A 244 -12.23 14.80 -3.69
CA THR A 244 -11.63 13.52 -4.05
C THR A 244 -11.98 13.10 -5.49
N CYS A 245 -11.16 12.25 -6.08
CA CYS A 245 -11.25 11.86 -7.48
C CYS A 245 -11.12 10.34 -7.65
N GLY A 246 -11.24 9.87 -8.88
CA GLY A 246 -10.96 8.47 -9.21
C GLY A 246 -9.57 8.04 -8.75
N GLY A 247 -9.48 6.92 -8.02
CA GLY A 247 -8.26 6.42 -7.38
C GLY A 247 -8.08 6.84 -5.91
N ASP A 248 -8.93 7.74 -5.41
CA ASP A 248 -9.04 8.03 -3.97
C ASP A 248 -9.94 7.02 -3.24
N SER A 249 -10.55 6.08 -3.94
CA SER A 249 -11.26 4.94 -3.32
C SER A 249 -10.47 4.34 -2.17
N GLY A 250 -11.08 4.24 -0.99
CA GLY A 250 -10.39 3.82 0.24
C GLY A 250 -9.57 4.93 0.91
N ILE A 251 -9.68 6.19 0.47
CA ILE A 251 -9.02 7.33 1.10
C ILE A 251 -9.31 7.35 2.60
N PRO A 252 -8.27 7.46 3.45
CA PRO A 252 -8.46 7.51 4.89
C PRO A 252 -8.84 8.90 5.37
N ALA A 253 -9.74 8.95 6.36
CA ALA A 253 -9.96 10.14 7.17
C ALA A 253 -9.24 10.04 8.51
N TRP A 254 -8.64 11.15 8.93
CA TRP A 254 -7.85 11.28 10.15
C TRP A 254 -8.22 12.54 10.92
N PHE A 255 -8.15 12.46 12.25
CA PHE A 255 -8.15 13.64 13.09
C PHE A 255 -6.99 13.60 14.08
N GLU A 256 -6.61 14.76 14.58
CA GLU A 256 -5.55 14.88 15.59
C GLU A 256 -6.18 15.05 16.97
N LYS A 257 -5.72 14.26 17.93
CA LYS A 257 -6.10 14.38 19.34
C LYS A 257 -4.87 14.26 20.23
N ASN A 258 -4.59 15.30 21.00
CA ASN A 258 -3.45 15.34 21.92
C ASN A 258 -2.09 15.08 21.25
N GLY A 259 -1.90 15.53 20.01
CA GLY A 259 -0.67 15.29 19.23
C GLY A 259 -0.58 13.92 18.57
N GLU A 260 -1.62 13.12 18.62
CA GLU A 260 -1.69 11.82 17.97
C GLU A 260 -2.70 11.83 16.82
N TRP A 261 -2.31 11.23 15.70
CA TRP A 261 -3.22 10.99 14.59
C TRP A 261 -4.06 9.74 14.83
N VAL A 262 -5.36 9.90 14.70
CA VAL A 262 -6.37 8.87 14.94
C VAL A 262 -7.11 8.57 13.65
N TYR A 263 -7.19 7.30 13.29
CA TYR A 263 -7.87 6.84 12.09
C TYR A 263 -9.38 6.74 12.31
N ILE A 264 -10.15 7.26 11.36
CA ILE A 264 -11.62 7.21 11.40
C ILE A 264 -12.12 6.04 10.58
N GLY A 265 -11.81 6.01 9.28
CA GLY A 265 -12.37 5.05 8.35
C GLY A 265 -11.87 5.27 6.93
N ALA A 266 -12.41 4.49 5.99
CA ALA A 266 -12.13 4.53 4.56
C ALA A 266 -13.33 5.04 3.78
N ALA A 267 -13.12 5.93 2.80
CA ALA A 267 -14.20 6.39 1.93
C ALA A 267 -14.56 5.34 0.88
N GLY A 268 -15.81 4.90 0.91
CA GLY A 268 -16.39 4.02 -0.11
C GLY A 268 -17.04 4.78 -1.27
N ALA A 269 -17.54 5.99 -0.99
CA ALA A 269 -18.21 6.85 -1.97
C ALA A 269 -17.94 8.32 -1.69
N GLY A 270 -17.86 9.12 -2.74
CA GLY A 270 -17.84 10.57 -2.68
C GLY A 270 -19.05 11.17 -3.39
N MET A 271 -19.54 12.30 -2.88
CA MET A 271 -20.55 13.13 -3.53
C MET A 271 -19.89 14.45 -3.90
N GLY A 272 -19.46 14.57 -5.13
CA GLY A 272 -18.78 15.77 -5.63
C GLY A 272 -18.54 15.69 -7.13
N PRO A 273 -17.96 16.74 -7.73
CA PRO A 273 -17.55 16.66 -9.11
C PRO A 273 -16.49 15.58 -9.23
N GLU A 274 -16.82 14.55 -10.01
CA GLU A 274 -15.80 13.58 -10.39
C GLU A 274 -14.77 14.28 -11.28
N CYS A 275 -13.49 13.98 -11.10
CA CYS A 275 -12.45 14.49 -12.01
C CYS A 275 -12.65 14.07 -13.46
N SER A 276 -13.58 13.14 -13.72
CA SER A 276 -14.02 12.74 -15.06
C SER A 276 -15.03 13.70 -15.70
N SER A 277 -15.60 14.64 -14.94
CA SER A 277 -16.56 15.64 -15.44
C SER A 277 -15.83 16.89 -15.92
N ALA A 278 -16.31 17.47 -17.04
CA ALA A 278 -15.73 18.70 -17.56
C ALA A 278 -15.96 19.86 -16.59
N PRO A 279 -14.97 20.76 -16.41
CA PRO A 279 -15.07 21.87 -15.46
C PRO A 279 -16.25 22.82 -15.70
N ASP A 280 -16.77 22.84 -16.91
CA ASP A 280 -17.89 23.66 -17.36
C ASP A 280 -19.24 22.93 -17.41
N ASP A 281 -19.29 21.68 -16.90
CA ASP A 281 -20.53 20.92 -16.80
C ASP A 281 -21.53 21.63 -15.87
N PRO A 282 -22.70 22.04 -16.36
CA PRO A 282 -23.70 22.80 -15.56
C PRO A 282 -24.30 21.99 -14.42
N LEU A 283 -24.14 20.66 -14.38
CA LEU A 283 -24.51 19.83 -13.24
C LEU A 283 -23.66 20.12 -12.00
N TRP A 284 -22.51 20.76 -12.18
CA TRP A 284 -21.53 21.09 -11.14
C TRP A 284 -21.55 22.56 -10.74
N THR A 285 -22.71 23.20 -10.87
CA THR A 285 -22.91 24.61 -10.47
C THR A 285 -22.65 24.82 -8.98
N ASP A 286 -22.45 26.08 -8.59
CA ASP A 286 -22.20 26.50 -7.18
C ASP A 286 -23.20 25.92 -6.15
N GLN A 287 -24.39 25.47 -6.56
CA GLN A 287 -25.37 24.83 -5.69
C GLN A 287 -24.92 23.43 -5.21
N PHE A 288 -24.20 22.67 -6.03
CA PHE A 288 -23.69 21.35 -5.64
C PHE A 288 -22.57 21.49 -4.60
N TRP A 289 -21.67 22.45 -4.81
CA TRP A 289 -20.58 22.73 -3.88
C TRP A 289 -21.04 23.22 -2.49
N SER A 290 -22.14 23.94 -2.45
CA SER A 290 -22.56 24.62 -1.23
C SER A 290 -23.31 23.73 -0.25
N VAL A 291 -23.92 22.62 -0.70
CA VAL A 291 -24.89 21.87 0.10
C VAL A 291 -24.52 20.40 0.32
N ASN A 292 -24.02 19.67 -0.70
CA ASN A 292 -23.99 18.21 -0.66
C ASN A 292 -22.63 17.55 -0.93
N GLY A 293 -21.61 18.28 -1.36
CA GLY A 293 -20.29 17.67 -1.72
C GLY A 293 -19.50 17.21 -0.50
N GLY A 294 -19.05 15.96 -0.50
CA GLY A 294 -18.21 15.37 0.53
C GLY A 294 -18.07 13.87 0.37
N ASP A 295 -17.19 13.27 1.14
CA ASP A 295 -16.98 11.83 1.16
C ASP A 295 -17.80 11.13 2.23
N GLN A 296 -18.14 9.89 1.97
CA GLN A 296 -18.79 8.98 2.88
C GLN A 296 -17.79 7.94 3.35
N PHE A 297 -17.52 7.93 4.64
CA PHE A 297 -16.56 7.03 5.28
C PHE A 297 -17.28 5.91 6.03
N ASP A 298 -16.93 4.67 5.71
CA ASP A 298 -17.17 3.51 6.56
C ASP A 298 -16.19 3.57 7.73
N THR A 299 -16.72 3.74 8.95
CA THR A 299 -15.87 3.90 10.13
C THR A 299 -15.29 2.55 10.56
N ALA A 300 -14.00 2.48 10.82
CA ALA A 300 -13.33 1.22 11.21
C ALA A 300 -13.92 0.63 12.50
N GLN A 301 -14.43 1.47 13.41
CA GLN A 301 -15.09 1.04 14.65
C GLN A 301 -16.32 0.17 14.42
N ALA A 302 -16.96 0.25 13.24
CA ALA A 302 -18.14 -0.53 12.89
C ALA A 302 -17.82 -1.95 12.40
N TYR A 303 -16.54 -2.29 12.21
CA TYR A 303 -16.09 -3.58 11.65
C TYR A 303 -15.12 -4.35 12.56
N PRO A 304 -15.45 -4.57 13.84
CA PRO A 304 -14.55 -5.24 14.77
C PRO A 304 -14.21 -6.67 14.32
N GLU A 305 -15.15 -7.39 13.69
CA GLU A 305 -14.95 -8.74 13.18
C GLU A 305 -13.93 -8.80 12.03
N VAL A 306 -13.90 -7.78 11.17
CA VAL A 306 -12.92 -7.68 10.07
C VAL A 306 -11.52 -7.42 10.63
N ILE A 307 -11.43 -6.53 11.62
CA ILE A 307 -10.18 -6.19 12.30
C ILE A 307 -9.64 -7.39 13.08
N GLU A 308 -10.50 -8.09 13.82
CA GLU A 308 -10.14 -9.30 14.57
C GLU A 308 -9.66 -10.42 13.65
N ALA A 309 -10.37 -10.69 12.56
CA ALA A 309 -9.99 -11.71 11.59
C ALA A 309 -8.62 -11.41 10.96
N ALA A 310 -8.38 -10.16 10.55
CA ALA A 310 -7.10 -9.74 10.00
C ALA A 310 -5.97 -9.83 11.04
N GLY A 311 -6.22 -9.41 12.27
CA GLY A 311 -5.26 -9.49 13.38
C GLY A 311 -4.88 -10.94 13.71
N LYS A 312 -5.85 -11.84 13.77
CA LYS A 312 -5.64 -13.29 13.99
C LYS A 312 -4.77 -13.89 12.89
N PHE A 313 -5.12 -13.64 11.63
CA PHE A 313 -4.32 -14.11 10.51
C PHE A 313 -2.87 -13.62 10.59
N LEU A 314 -2.65 -12.33 10.87
CA LEU A 314 -1.30 -11.79 10.99
C LEU A 314 -0.51 -12.45 12.12
N ALA A 315 -1.14 -12.69 13.28
CA ALA A 315 -0.49 -13.38 14.39
C ALA A 315 -0.07 -14.81 14.01
N GLU A 316 -0.93 -15.56 13.32
CA GLU A 316 -0.60 -16.88 12.80
C GLU A 316 0.57 -16.85 11.79
N GLN A 317 0.62 -15.84 10.90
CA GLN A 317 1.73 -15.67 9.97
C GLN A 317 3.06 -15.38 10.68
N VAL A 318 3.06 -14.53 11.70
CA VAL A 318 4.27 -14.22 12.47
C VAL A 318 4.82 -15.50 13.14
N ILE A 319 3.96 -16.31 13.76
CA ILE A 319 4.38 -17.58 14.37
C ILE A 319 4.98 -18.54 13.33
N LEU A 320 4.36 -18.62 12.14
CA LEU A 320 4.86 -19.46 11.05
C LEU A 320 6.23 -18.97 10.54
N GLU A 321 6.40 -17.67 10.36
CA GLU A 321 7.66 -17.06 9.94
C GLU A 321 8.79 -17.31 10.94
N GLU A 322 8.52 -17.18 12.24
CA GLU A 322 9.48 -17.48 13.32
C GLU A 322 9.89 -18.97 13.33
N LYS A 323 8.93 -19.87 13.11
CA LYS A 323 9.20 -21.30 13.01
C LYS A 323 10.11 -21.61 11.81
N ILE A 324 9.77 -21.09 10.64
CA ILE A 324 10.58 -21.27 9.41
C ILE A 324 12.00 -20.71 9.61
N ALA A 325 12.13 -19.52 10.19
CA ALA A 325 13.43 -18.92 10.47
C ALA A 325 14.28 -19.78 11.40
N THR A 326 13.66 -20.37 12.42
CA THR A 326 14.32 -21.28 13.37
C THR A 326 14.79 -22.57 12.68
N GLU A 327 13.94 -23.17 11.84
CA GLU A 327 14.29 -24.38 11.06
C GLU A 327 15.41 -24.11 10.06
N LEU A 328 15.37 -22.97 9.35
CA LEU A 328 16.44 -22.59 8.43
C LEU A 328 17.76 -22.39 9.14
N LYS A 329 17.77 -21.72 10.28
CA LYS A 329 18.98 -21.51 11.08
C LYS A 329 19.57 -22.84 11.56
N ALA A 330 18.75 -23.75 12.05
CA ALA A 330 19.21 -25.07 12.48
C ALA A 330 19.80 -25.89 11.31
N LYS A 331 19.22 -25.75 10.11
CA LYS A 331 19.74 -26.39 8.90
C LYS A 331 21.09 -25.80 8.48
N GLU A 332 21.25 -24.49 8.50
CA GLU A 332 22.50 -23.79 8.18
C GLU A 332 23.62 -24.20 9.18
N GLU A 333 23.32 -24.29 10.46
CA GLU A 333 24.24 -24.73 11.50
C GLU A 333 24.68 -26.19 11.27
N ALA A 334 23.74 -27.09 10.96
CA ALA A 334 24.04 -28.49 10.65
C ALA A 334 24.89 -28.64 9.37
N GLU A 335 24.61 -27.88 8.34
CA GLU A 335 25.41 -27.86 7.10
C GLU A 335 26.83 -27.34 7.34
N ALA A 336 26.98 -26.30 8.17
CA ALA A 336 28.27 -25.75 8.56
C ALA A 336 29.10 -26.75 9.38
N GLU A 337 28.48 -27.47 10.31
CA GLU A 337 29.14 -28.54 11.11
C GLU A 337 29.58 -29.68 10.24
N ALA A 338 28.73 -30.17 9.34
CA ALA A 338 29.08 -31.25 8.38
C ALA A 338 30.24 -30.83 7.45
N ALA A 339 30.26 -29.58 6.98
CA ALA A 339 31.35 -29.04 6.17
C ALA A 339 32.68 -28.96 6.95
N ALA A 340 32.62 -28.56 8.22
CA ALA A 340 33.77 -28.52 9.12
C ALA A 340 34.35 -29.94 9.38
N GLU A 341 33.49 -30.91 9.66
CA GLU A 341 33.92 -32.32 9.81
C GLU A 341 34.57 -32.89 8.55
N LEU A 342 33.97 -32.63 7.38
CA LEU A 342 34.55 -33.09 6.11
C LEU A 342 35.91 -32.48 5.87
N LYS A 343 36.10 -31.21 6.14
CA LYS A 343 37.37 -30.50 6.03
C LYS A 343 38.43 -31.09 7.00
N ALA A 344 38.05 -31.32 8.27
CA ALA A 344 38.94 -31.93 9.27
C ALA A 344 39.35 -33.35 8.87
N LYS A 345 38.43 -34.15 8.31
CA LYS A 345 38.72 -35.48 7.78
C LYS A 345 39.71 -35.41 6.61
N GLN A 346 39.51 -34.53 5.66
CA GLN A 346 40.45 -34.35 4.52
C GLN A 346 41.84 -33.90 5.00
N GLU A 347 41.92 -32.98 5.96
CA GLU A 347 43.20 -32.55 6.54
C GLU A 347 43.93 -33.71 7.24
N ASN A 348 43.20 -34.54 7.99
CA ASN A 348 43.75 -35.71 8.67
C ASN A 348 44.20 -36.78 7.66
N GLU A 349 43.45 -37.03 6.62
CA GLU A 349 43.85 -37.96 5.54
C GLU A 349 45.08 -37.42 4.80
N ALA A 350 45.19 -36.15 4.52
CA ALA A 350 46.33 -35.50 3.91
C ALA A 350 47.58 -35.62 4.82
N LYS A 351 47.45 -35.39 6.13
CA LYS A 351 48.52 -35.58 7.12
C LYS A 351 48.96 -37.04 7.18
N ALA A 352 48.04 -38.00 7.20
CA ALA A 352 48.32 -39.42 7.20
C ALA A 352 49.04 -39.86 5.91
N ALA A 353 48.67 -39.30 4.78
CA ALA A 353 49.35 -39.55 3.50
C ALA A 353 50.81 -39.06 3.49
N LEU A 354 51.05 -37.88 4.09
CA LEU A 354 52.41 -37.32 4.25
C LEU A 354 53.28 -38.14 5.18
N LEU A 355 52.69 -38.81 6.18
CA LEU A 355 53.43 -39.67 7.14
C LEU A 355 53.73 -41.08 6.62
N LYS A 356 53.09 -41.53 5.53
CA LYS A 356 53.39 -42.82 4.91
C LYS A 356 54.84 -42.84 4.38
N LYS A 357 55.77 -43.41 5.17
CA LYS A 357 57.12 -43.58 4.77
C LYS A 357 57.18 -44.74 3.81
N THR A 358 57.69 -44.52 2.60
CA THR A 358 58.02 -45.56 1.61
C THR A 358 59.47 -45.84 1.65
N THR A 359 59.82 -47.12 1.42
CA THR A 359 61.22 -47.54 1.35
C THR A 359 61.55 -47.84 -0.10
N ILE A 360 62.56 -47.19 -0.63
CA ILE A 360 63.10 -47.48 -1.95
C ILE A 360 64.49 -48.19 -1.82
N THR A 361 64.78 -49.08 -2.75
CA THR A 361 66.08 -49.71 -2.84
C THR A 361 66.96 -48.95 -3.85
N CYS A 362 68.14 -48.54 -3.42
CA CYS A 362 69.09 -47.78 -4.23
C CYS A 362 70.32 -48.63 -4.45
N VAL A 363 70.84 -48.69 -5.68
CA VAL A 363 72.03 -49.54 -6.06
C VAL A 363 73.10 -48.68 -6.70
N LYS A 364 74.41 -49.06 -6.38
CA LYS A 364 75.58 -48.48 -7.00
C LYS A 364 76.61 -49.66 -7.22
N GLY A 365 76.67 -50.15 -8.43
CA GLY A 365 77.43 -51.41 -8.70
C GLY A 365 76.90 -52.59 -7.86
N LYS A 366 77.71 -53.21 -7.02
CA LYS A 366 77.30 -54.28 -6.12
C LYS A 366 76.76 -53.80 -4.77
N LEU A 367 76.73 -52.48 -4.53
CA LEU A 367 76.26 -51.90 -3.27
C LEU A 367 74.74 -51.64 -3.34
N VAL A 368 74.01 -52.05 -2.29
CA VAL A 368 72.58 -51.89 -2.15
C VAL A 368 72.34 -51.14 -0.88
N LYS A 369 71.48 -50.06 -0.96
CA LYS A 369 71.07 -49.25 0.17
C LYS A 369 69.55 -49.05 0.16
N LYS A 370 68.89 -49.29 1.26
CA LYS A 370 67.45 -48.96 1.45
C LYS A 370 67.32 -47.56 2.01
N VAL A 371 66.49 -46.74 1.39
CA VAL A 371 66.20 -45.38 1.85
C VAL A 371 64.72 -45.31 2.14
N THR A 372 64.38 -44.96 3.38
CA THR A 372 62.99 -44.85 3.85
C THR A 372 62.68 -43.38 4.15
N GLY A 373 61.60 -42.88 3.68
CA GLY A 373 61.11 -41.50 3.92
C GLY A 373 59.77 -41.24 3.28
N ALA A 374 59.22 -40.09 3.49
CA ALA A 374 57.94 -39.69 2.88
C ALA A 374 58.08 -39.57 1.33
N LYS A 375 59.22 -39.10 0.86
CA LYS A 375 59.66 -39.09 -0.57
C LYS A 375 61.09 -39.47 -0.65
N PRO A 376 61.41 -40.80 -0.52
CA PRO A 376 62.78 -41.20 -0.46
C PRO A 376 63.45 -41.04 -1.86
N VAL A 377 64.66 -40.44 -1.84
CA VAL A 377 65.46 -40.20 -3.01
C VAL A 377 66.82 -40.96 -2.81
N CYS A 378 67.32 -41.58 -3.84
CA CYS A 378 68.58 -42.22 -3.75
C CYS A 378 69.76 -41.26 -3.52
N PRO A 379 70.71 -41.56 -2.63
CA PRO A 379 71.91 -40.75 -2.43
C PRO A 379 72.70 -40.57 -3.73
N LYS A 380 73.49 -39.48 -3.78
CA LYS A 380 74.33 -39.17 -4.96
C LYS A 380 75.19 -40.38 -5.37
N GLY A 381 75.07 -40.77 -6.62
CA GLY A 381 75.77 -41.92 -7.21
C GLY A 381 75.03 -43.26 -7.11
N TYR A 382 73.87 -43.34 -6.45
CA TYR A 382 73.01 -44.52 -6.43
C TYR A 382 71.79 -44.31 -7.37
N LYS A 383 71.34 -45.38 -8.00
CA LYS A 383 70.14 -45.41 -8.82
C LYS A 383 69.07 -46.26 -8.14
N LYS A 384 67.79 -45.84 -8.26
CA LYS A 384 66.69 -46.65 -7.80
C LYS A 384 66.61 -47.93 -8.58
N LYS A 385 66.52 -49.06 -7.84
CA LYS A 385 66.37 -50.38 -8.42
C LYS A 385 64.94 -50.56 -8.92
#